data_e48c42731c9e248abe4f6aa38feed7c5
#
_entry.id   e48c42731c9e248abe4f6aa38feed7c5
#
_cell.length_a   1.000
_cell.length_b   1.000
_cell.length_c   1.000
_cell.angle_alpha   90.00
_cell.angle_beta   90.00
_cell.angle_gamma   90.00
#
_symmetry.space_group_name_H-M   'P 1'
#
loop_
_entity.id
_entity.type
_entity.pdbx_description
1 polymer ?
#
loop_
_entity_poly.entity_id
_entity_poly.type
_entity_poly.pdbx_seq_one_letter_code
_entity_poly.pdbx_strand_id
1 'polypeptide(L)'
;MVSSVGGAILSIAFGADVFARFLDGAAAEDKLATNKNILKNPALLDALIGVYERNVLGMGATAVLPYSQALSRFPAHLQQADMESNGKSVNRFGEPLKYVTGPVIFGEPGTNGQHSFYQLLHQGTDIIPLQFIGFKSSQIGTDVDIQGSTSQQKLCANVAAQIVAFACGKDDENNNKKFEGNRPSSIIIGEQLTPEAMGAILSHFENKIMFQGFLWNVNSFDQEGVQLGKVLAKKVLAHDTDGALKEYSDLLNI
;
A
#
# COMPACT_ATOMS: atom_id res chain seq x y z
N MET A 1 -7.08 8.28 11.49
CA MET A 1 -6.27 8.82 12.61
C MET A 1 -5.63 10.17 12.31
N VAL A 2 -5.02 10.34 11.14
CA VAL A 2 -4.35 11.60 10.75
C VAL A 2 -5.35 12.76 10.65
N SER A 3 -6.55 12.51 10.14
CA SER A 3 -7.66 13.48 10.00
C SER A 3 -8.45 13.74 11.31
N SER A 4 -8.04 13.15 12.42
CA SER A 4 -8.70 13.30 13.73
C SER A 4 -7.78 13.96 14.77
N VAL A 5 -7.87 13.58 16.02
CA VAL A 5 -7.03 14.14 17.12
C VAL A 5 -5.52 14.05 16.83
N GLY A 6 -5.08 12.99 16.10
CA GLY A 6 -3.68 12.88 15.64
C GLY A 6 -3.26 14.02 14.69
N GLY A 7 -4.20 14.65 14.01
CA GLY A 7 -3.95 15.81 13.15
C GLY A 7 -3.52 17.07 13.88
N ALA A 8 -3.81 17.18 15.18
CA ALA A 8 -3.33 18.31 15.97
C ALA A 8 -1.80 18.42 15.96
N ILE A 9 -1.09 17.28 15.98
CA ILE A 9 0.38 17.26 15.91
C ILE A 9 0.85 17.78 14.55
N LEU A 10 0.17 17.40 13.46
CA LEU A 10 0.50 17.90 12.11
C LEU A 10 0.26 19.40 12.01
N SER A 11 -0.86 19.89 12.56
CA SER A 11 -1.19 21.32 12.58
C SER A 11 -0.15 22.13 13.37
N ILE A 12 0.35 21.60 14.46
CA ILE A 12 1.41 22.25 15.24
C ILE A 12 2.76 22.21 14.50
N ALA A 13 3.09 21.07 13.87
CA ALA A 13 4.39 20.88 13.22
C ALA A 13 4.53 21.63 11.90
N PHE A 14 3.47 21.70 11.09
CA PHE A 14 3.50 22.22 9.73
C PHE A 14 2.64 23.48 9.53
N GLY A 15 1.88 23.88 10.53
CA GLY A 15 0.93 24.99 10.46
C GLY A 15 -0.50 24.54 10.12
N ALA A 16 -1.47 25.32 10.63
CA ALA A 16 -2.89 25.04 10.46
C ALA A 16 -3.33 25.05 8.98
N ASP A 17 -2.76 25.97 8.18
CA ASP A 17 -3.07 26.09 6.76
C ASP A 17 -2.64 24.86 5.96
N VAL A 18 -1.45 24.31 6.24
CA VAL A 18 -0.96 23.08 5.60
C VAL A 18 -1.85 21.90 5.96
N PHE A 19 -2.28 21.81 7.21
CA PHE A 19 -3.19 20.77 7.65
C PHE A 19 -4.59 20.91 7.04
N ALA A 20 -5.12 22.16 6.93
CA ALA A 20 -6.39 22.41 6.24
C ALA A 20 -6.34 21.95 4.77
N ARG A 21 -5.30 22.32 4.03
CA ARG A 21 -5.08 21.88 2.65
C ARG A 21 -4.98 20.36 2.52
N PHE A 22 -4.37 19.69 3.48
CA PHE A 22 -4.36 18.22 3.54
C PHE A 22 -5.78 17.66 3.67
N LEU A 23 -6.61 18.23 4.56
CA LEU A 23 -8.00 17.81 4.72
C LEU A 23 -8.86 18.11 3.48
N ASP A 24 -8.59 19.22 2.78
CA ASP A 24 -9.28 19.57 1.53
C ASP A 24 -9.01 18.50 0.44
N GLY A 25 -7.79 18.02 0.34
CA GLY A 25 -7.43 16.93 -0.56
C GLY A 25 -8.15 15.61 -0.23
N ALA A 26 -8.21 15.24 1.05
CA ALA A 26 -8.95 14.08 1.50
C ALA A 26 -10.46 14.21 1.21
N ALA A 27 -11.05 15.36 1.52
CA ALA A 27 -12.47 15.63 1.27
C ALA A 27 -12.82 15.60 -0.23
N ALA A 28 -11.91 16.03 -1.11
CA ALA A 28 -12.10 15.94 -2.55
C ALA A 28 -12.18 14.49 -3.03
N GLU A 29 -11.32 13.61 -2.52
CA GLU A 29 -11.33 12.19 -2.85
C GLU A 29 -12.55 11.48 -2.23
N ASP A 30 -12.94 11.79 -1.00
CA ASP A 30 -14.16 11.28 -0.37
C ASP A 30 -15.41 11.61 -1.19
N LYS A 31 -15.43 12.81 -1.79
CA LYS A 31 -16.52 13.20 -2.70
C LYS A 31 -16.54 12.33 -3.96
N LEU A 32 -15.39 11.98 -4.53
CA LEU A 32 -15.31 11.05 -5.65
C LEU A 32 -15.76 9.65 -5.25
N ALA A 33 -15.42 9.20 -4.06
CA ALA A 33 -15.82 7.91 -3.51
C ALA A 33 -17.34 7.76 -3.32
N THR A 34 -18.11 8.85 -3.24
CA THR A 34 -19.59 8.80 -3.23
C THR A 34 -20.22 8.64 -4.62
N ASN A 35 -19.43 8.69 -5.70
CA ASN A 35 -19.96 8.61 -7.06
C ASN A 35 -20.40 7.17 -7.38
N LYS A 36 -21.66 7.01 -7.82
CA LYS A 36 -22.22 5.71 -8.19
C LYS A 36 -21.70 5.17 -9.53
N ASN A 37 -21.12 6.01 -10.38
CA ASN A 37 -20.48 5.57 -11.61
C ASN A 37 -19.06 5.10 -11.29
N ILE A 38 -18.80 3.80 -11.43
CA ILE A 38 -17.52 3.16 -11.13
C ILE A 38 -16.35 3.85 -11.84
N LEU A 39 -16.51 4.23 -13.11
CA LEU A 39 -15.46 4.90 -13.87
C LEU A 39 -15.15 6.34 -13.40
N LYS A 40 -15.99 6.87 -12.51
CA LYS A 40 -15.80 8.18 -11.87
C LYS A 40 -15.54 8.07 -10.37
N ASN A 41 -15.32 6.85 -9.89
CA ASN A 41 -15.00 6.55 -8.50
C ASN A 41 -13.69 5.74 -8.47
N PRO A 42 -12.54 6.41 -8.48
CA PRO A 42 -11.24 5.74 -8.60
C PRO A 42 -10.98 4.75 -7.47
N ALA A 43 -11.38 5.06 -6.24
CA ALA A 43 -11.20 4.17 -5.10
C ALA A 43 -12.05 2.89 -5.22
N LEU A 44 -13.30 2.98 -5.69
CA LEU A 44 -14.13 1.80 -5.95
C LEU A 44 -13.59 0.97 -7.12
N LEU A 45 -13.13 1.63 -8.19
CA LEU A 45 -12.53 0.93 -9.34
C LEU A 45 -11.28 0.17 -8.91
N ASP A 46 -10.40 0.80 -8.15
CA ASP A 46 -9.17 0.17 -7.63
C ASP A 46 -9.51 -0.99 -6.65
N ALA A 47 -10.54 -0.83 -5.82
CA ALA A 47 -11.04 -1.90 -4.95
C ALA A 47 -11.53 -3.12 -5.74
N LEU A 48 -12.30 -2.90 -6.82
CA LEU A 48 -12.81 -3.97 -7.68
C LEU A 48 -11.68 -4.69 -8.41
N ILE A 49 -10.68 -3.94 -8.92
CA ILE A 49 -9.49 -4.51 -9.53
C ILE A 49 -8.75 -5.40 -8.53
N GLY A 50 -8.49 -4.90 -7.31
CA GLY A 50 -7.80 -5.67 -6.28
C GLY A 50 -8.55 -6.94 -5.85
N VAL A 51 -9.88 -6.89 -5.76
CA VAL A 51 -10.70 -8.08 -5.50
C VAL A 51 -10.62 -9.07 -6.67
N TYR A 52 -10.65 -8.58 -7.91
CA TYR A 52 -10.49 -9.43 -9.10
C TYR A 52 -9.10 -10.10 -9.12
N GLU A 53 -8.03 -9.36 -8.90
CA GLU A 53 -6.67 -9.88 -8.79
C GLU A 53 -6.55 -10.94 -7.69
N ARG A 54 -7.12 -10.68 -6.52
CA ARG A 54 -7.04 -11.56 -5.36
C ARG A 54 -7.90 -12.82 -5.50
N ASN A 55 -9.15 -12.69 -5.94
CA ASN A 55 -10.15 -13.76 -5.87
C ASN A 55 -10.35 -14.49 -7.20
N VAL A 56 -10.09 -13.84 -8.34
CA VAL A 56 -10.26 -14.45 -9.66
C VAL A 56 -8.92 -14.89 -10.23
N LEU A 57 -7.90 -14.04 -10.16
CA LEU A 57 -6.57 -14.35 -10.69
C LEU A 57 -5.67 -15.06 -9.65
N GLY A 58 -6.08 -15.13 -8.38
CA GLY A 58 -5.34 -15.85 -7.32
C GLY A 58 -4.04 -15.17 -6.86
N MET A 59 -3.88 -13.87 -7.14
CA MET A 59 -2.67 -13.13 -6.77
C MET A 59 -2.64 -12.84 -5.28
N GLY A 60 -1.64 -13.37 -4.57
CA GLY A 60 -1.58 -13.35 -3.10
C GLY A 60 -0.97 -12.10 -2.49
N ALA A 61 -0.30 -11.28 -3.28
CA ALA A 61 0.41 -10.09 -2.82
C ALA A 61 0.19 -8.92 -3.77
N THR A 62 0.47 -7.70 -3.31
CA THR A 62 0.49 -6.47 -4.12
C THR A 62 1.72 -5.64 -3.73
N ALA A 63 2.48 -5.20 -4.72
CA ALA A 63 3.63 -4.33 -4.51
C ALA A 63 3.25 -2.86 -4.73
N VAL A 64 3.46 -2.02 -3.72
CA VAL A 64 3.21 -0.58 -3.78
C VAL A 64 4.53 0.15 -3.95
N LEU A 65 4.67 0.86 -5.07
CA LEU A 65 5.93 1.41 -5.56
C LEU A 65 5.82 2.93 -5.71
N PRO A 66 5.99 3.70 -4.61
CA PRO A 66 5.96 5.15 -4.68
C PRO A 66 7.28 5.69 -5.28
N TYR A 67 7.17 6.47 -6.34
CA TYR A 67 8.28 7.18 -6.95
C TYR A 67 8.45 8.56 -6.33
N SER A 68 8.58 8.56 -5.01
CA SER A 68 8.88 9.72 -4.17
C SER A 68 9.48 9.25 -2.84
N GLN A 69 10.63 9.79 -2.47
CA GLN A 69 11.27 9.46 -1.19
C GLN A 69 10.43 9.90 0.02
N ALA A 70 9.64 10.96 -0.12
CA ALA A 70 8.71 11.40 0.92
C ALA A 70 7.63 10.37 1.25
N LEU A 71 7.34 9.46 0.31
CA LEU A 71 6.39 8.35 0.50
C LEU A 71 7.06 7.02 0.90
N SER A 72 8.32 7.05 1.37
CA SER A 72 9.06 5.83 1.74
C SER A 72 8.35 4.97 2.79
N ARG A 73 7.58 5.58 3.69
CA ARG A 73 6.80 4.87 4.70
C ARG A 73 5.36 4.54 4.25
N PHE A 74 4.98 4.93 3.04
CA PHE A 74 3.62 4.71 2.55
C PHE A 74 3.27 3.22 2.37
N PRO A 75 4.14 2.36 1.81
CA PRO A 75 3.86 0.91 1.77
C PRO A 75 3.64 0.32 3.17
N ALA A 76 4.46 0.72 4.16
CA ALA A 76 4.29 0.28 5.55
C ALA A 76 2.98 0.80 6.18
N HIS A 77 2.52 2.00 5.82
CA HIS A 77 1.22 2.50 6.22
C HIS A 77 0.09 1.62 5.66
N LEU A 78 0.18 1.24 4.39
CA LEU A 78 -0.82 0.36 3.76
C LEU A 78 -0.78 -1.07 4.30
N GLN A 79 0.38 -1.57 4.73
CA GLN A 79 0.45 -2.85 5.45
C GLN A 79 -0.48 -2.83 6.66
N GLN A 80 -0.38 -1.79 7.48
CA GLN A 80 -1.29 -1.64 8.61
C GLN A 80 -2.73 -1.39 8.15
N ALA A 81 -2.96 -0.44 7.27
CA ALA A 81 -4.31 -0.03 6.88
C ALA A 81 -5.11 -1.16 6.20
N ASP A 82 -4.51 -1.92 5.29
CA ASP A 82 -5.20 -2.95 4.52
C ASP A 82 -5.12 -4.33 5.19
N MET A 83 -3.92 -4.81 5.53
CA MET A 83 -3.75 -6.16 6.06
C MET A 83 -4.43 -6.33 7.42
N GLU A 84 -4.40 -5.30 8.28
CA GLU A 84 -5.10 -5.30 9.56
C GLU A 84 -6.62 -5.23 9.37
N SER A 85 -7.10 -4.40 8.44
CA SER A 85 -8.53 -4.22 8.20
C SER A 85 -9.16 -5.42 7.47
N ASN A 86 -8.54 -5.90 6.40
CA ASN A 86 -9.13 -6.86 5.47
C ASN A 86 -8.52 -8.27 5.55
N GLY A 87 -7.46 -8.46 6.33
CA GLY A 87 -6.86 -9.78 6.58
C GLY A 87 -7.71 -10.61 7.54
N LYS A 88 -8.91 -11.00 7.13
CA LYS A 88 -9.91 -11.68 7.97
C LYS A 88 -10.25 -13.07 7.42
N SER A 89 -10.52 -14.02 8.30
CA SER A 89 -10.98 -15.38 7.96
C SER A 89 -12.47 -15.61 8.20
N VAL A 90 -13.16 -14.59 8.75
CA VAL A 90 -14.60 -14.63 9.02
C VAL A 90 -15.28 -13.40 8.44
N ASN A 91 -16.55 -13.56 8.09
CA ASN A 91 -17.39 -12.43 7.66
C ASN A 91 -17.80 -11.55 8.84
N ARG A 92 -18.51 -10.45 8.57
CA ARG A 92 -19.01 -9.52 9.62
C ARG A 92 -19.95 -10.13 10.63
N PHE A 93 -20.46 -11.34 10.39
CA PHE A 93 -21.34 -12.08 11.28
C PHE A 93 -20.60 -13.19 12.06
N GLY A 94 -19.26 -13.30 11.88
CA GLY A 94 -18.44 -14.32 12.54
C GLY A 94 -18.45 -15.69 11.84
N GLU A 95 -18.99 -15.80 10.64
CA GLU A 95 -19.02 -17.06 9.89
C GLU A 95 -17.74 -17.24 9.09
N PRO A 96 -17.15 -18.46 9.04
CA PRO A 96 -15.95 -18.74 8.26
C PRO A 96 -16.13 -18.43 6.77
N LEU A 97 -15.14 -17.75 6.18
CA LEU A 97 -15.12 -17.44 4.75
C LEU A 97 -14.67 -18.67 3.93
N LYS A 98 -15.26 -18.80 2.75
CA LYS A 98 -14.89 -19.82 1.75
C LYS A 98 -14.01 -19.26 0.62
N TYR A 99 -13.55 -18.03 0.75
CA TYR A 99 -12.72 -17.31 -0.20
C TYR A 99 -11.62 -16.55 0.56
N VAL A 100 -10.59 -16.17 -0.17
CA VAL A 100 -9.45 -15.41 0.39
C VAL A 100 -9.80 -13.92 0.47
N THR A 101 -9.21 -13.24 1.43
CA THR A 101 -9.34 -11.80 1.62
C THR A 101 -7.96 -11.15 1.58
N GLY A 102 -7.85 -9.88 1.75
CA GLY A 102 -6.66 -9.05 1.87
C GLY A 102 -5.35 -9.63 1.29
N PRO A 103 -4.69 -9.00 0.32
CA PRO A 103 -3.38 -9.42 -0.15
C PRO A 103 -2.29 -9.11 0.87
N VAL A 104 -1.13 -9.73 0.73
CA VAL A 104 0.08 -9.26 1.40
C VAL A 104 0.54 -7.97 0.72
N ILE A 105 0.64 -6.88 1.46
CA ILE A 105 1.14 -5.60 0.96
C ILE A 105 2.63 -5.47 1.29
N PHE A 106 3.44 -5.11 0.30
CA PHE A 106 4.83 -4.73 0.49
C PHE A 106 5.23 -3.66 -0.51
N GLY A 107 6.38 -3.06 -0.35
CA GLY A 107 6.89 -2.08 -1.29
C GLY A 107 8.00 -1.22 -0.73
N GLU A 108 8.63 -0.50 -1.64
CA GLU A 108 9.72 0.44 -1.39
C GLU A 108 9.62 1.59 -2.41
N PRO A 109 10.24 2.73 -2.17
CA PRO A 109 10.42 3.75 -3.21
C PRO A 109 11.01 3.15 -4.47
N GLY A 110 10.50 3.57 -5.63
CA GLY A 110 10.72 2.98 -6.94
C GLY A 110 12.16 2.62 -7.28
N THR A 111 13.14 3.55 -7.18
CA THR A 111 14.54 3.24 -7.52
C THR A 111 15.22 2.33 -6.49
N ASN A 112 14.91 2.46 -5.21
CA ASN A 112 15.48 1.60 -4.16
C ASN A 112 14.95 0.16 -4.27
N GLY A 113 13.66 -0.01 -4.50
CA GLY A 113 13.01 -1.30 -4.66
C GLY A 113 13.61 -2.16 -5.77
N GLN A 114 14.21 -1.53 -6.81
CA GLN A 114 14.88 -2.23 -7.91
C GLN A 114 16.05 -3.10 -7.42
N HIS A 115 16.73 -2.68 -6.39
CA HIS A 115 17.85 -3.40 -5.78
C HIS A 115 17.44 -4.37 -4.68
N SER A 116 16.14 -4.52 -4.44
CA SER A 116 15.59 -5.38 -3.39
C SER A 116 14.79 -6.55 -3.98
N PHE A 117 13.64 -6.29 -4.58
CA PHE A 117 12.70 -7.35 -4.97
C PHE A 117 12.25 -7.29 -6.45
N TYR A 118 12.74 -6.39 -7.28
CA TYR A 118 12.33 -6.31 -8.69
C TYR A 118 12.73 -7.54 -9.50
N GLN A 119 13.77 -8.25 -9.10
CA GLN A 119 14.12 -9.53 -9.70
C GLN A 119 12.94 -10.52 -9.62
N LEU A 120 12.33 -10.64 -8.45
CA LEU A 120 11.15 -11.48 -8.24
C LEU A 120 9.95 -10.95 -9.04
N LEU A 121 9.72 -9.64 -9.04
CA LEU A 121 8.60 -9.03 -9.76
C LEU A 121 8.69 -9.27 -11.28
N HIS A 122 9.89 -9.19 -11.86
CA HIS A 122 10.10 -9.38 -13.30
C HIS A 122 10.13 -10.85 -13.73
N GLN A 123 10.91 -11.68 -13.03
CA GLN A 123 11.26 -13.02 -13.45
C GLN A 123 10.85 -14.10 -12.44
N GLY A 124 10.18 -13.74 -11.35
CA GLY A 124 9.68 -14.71 -10.37
C GLY A 124 8.48 -15.49 -10.92
N THR A 125 8.18 -16.61 -10.28
CA THR A 125 7.07 -17.51 -10.62
C THR A 125 5.71 -16.96 -10.20
N ASP A 126 5.69 -16.14 -9.15
CA ASP A 126 4.47 -15.46 -8.71
C ASP A 126 4.24 -14.19 -9.52
N ILE A 127 3.00 -14.01 -10.01
CA ILE A 127 2.57 -12.76 -10.62
C ILE A 127 2.02 -11.86 -9.51
N ILE A 128 2.66 -10.71 -9.33
CA ILE A 128 2.33 -9.75 -8.28
C ILE A 128 1.88 -8.44 -8.95
N PRO A 129 0.64 -7.99 -8.72
CA PRO A 129 0.17 -6.68 -9.18
C PRO A 129 1.03 -5.55 -8.62
N LEU A 130 1.29 -4.55 -9.45
CA LEU A 130 2.14 -3.42 -9.13
C LEU A 130 1.31 -2.14 -9.07
N GLN A 131 1.39 -1.41 -7.98
CA GLN A 131 0.73 -0.12 -7.84
C GLN A 131 1.76 0.99 -7.72
N PHE A 132 1.96 1.71 -8.82
CA PHE A 132 2.88 2.83 -8.89
C PHE A 132 2.22 4.11 -8.41
N ILE A 133 2.99 4.98 -7.76
CA ILE A 133 2.59 6.35 -7.42
C ILE A 133 3.69 7.29 -7.90
N GLY A 134 3.36 8.21 -8.79
CA GLY A 134 4.32 9.11 -9.40
C GLY A 134 3.86 10.56 -9.43
N PHE A 135 4.81 11.48 -9.59
CA PHE A 135 4.55 12.92 -9.68
C PHE A 135 5.33 13.49 -10.86
N LYS A 136 4.72 14.43 -11.58
CA LYS A 136 5.35 15.08 -12.75
C LYS A 136 6.44 16.07 -12.34
N SER A 137 6.26 16.74 -11.20
CA SER A 137 7.16 17.78 -10.71
C SER A 137 7.78 17.40 -9.37
N SER A 138 9.00 17.88 -9.13
CA SER A 138 9.69 17.72 -7.85
C SER A 138 8.87 18.37 -6.72
N GLN A 139 8.85 17.71 -5.56
CA GLN A 139 8.26 18.25 -4.34
C GLN A 139 9.02 19.49 -3.84
N ILE A 140 10.31 19.55 -4.09
CA ILE A 140 11.18 20.67 -3.73
C ILE A 140 11.27 21.58 -4.94
N GLY A 141 11.08 22.90 -4.74
CA GLY A 141 11.03 23.91 -5.82
C GLY A 141 12.31 24.02 -6.65
N THR A 142 13.44 23.49 -6.17
CA THR A 142 14.71 23.38 -6.91
C THR A 142 14.99 21.92 -7.20
N ASP A 143 15.17 21.58 -8.47
CA ASP A 143 15.56 20.25 -8.89
C ASP A 143 17.01 20.28 -9.46
N VAL A 144 17.79 19.24 -9.17
CA VAL A 144 19.20 19.18 -9.58
C VAL A 144 19.28 18.69 -11.03
N ASP A 145 19.87 19.51 -11.91
CA ASP A 145 20.22 19.11 -13.28
C ASP A 145 21.62 18.49 -13.31
N ILE A 146 21.72 17.28 -13.84
CA ILE A 146 22.97 16.57 -14.07
C ILE A 146 22.93 15.99 -15.47
N GLN A 147 23.84 16.42 -16.34
CA GLN A 147 23.96 15.94 -17.72
C GLN A 147 22.68 16.21 -18.56
N GLY A 148 22.08 17.39 -18.41
CA GLY A 148 20.95 17.85 -19.23
C GLY A 148 19.60 17.22 -18.84
N SER A 149 19.48 16.64 -17.68
CA SER A 149 18.20 16.17 -17.14
C SER A 149 18.13 16.34 -15.63
N THR A 150 16.96 16.72 -15.14
CA THR A 150 16.74 16.89 -13.71
C THR A 150 16.54 15.55 -13.00
N SER A 151 16.69 15.53 -11.67
CA SER A 151 16.45 14.33 -10.87
C SER A 151 15.01 13.84 -11.03
N GLN A 152 14.03 14.75 -11.08
CA GLN A 152 12.64 14.38 -11.29
C GLN A 152 12.39 13.81 -12.69
N GLN A 153 13.01 14.36 -13.73
CA GLN A 153 12.91 13.80 -15.09
C GLN A 153 13.46 12.37 -15.15
N LYS A 154 14.59 12.10 -14.49
CA LYS A 154 15.17 10.74 -14.40
C LYS A 154 14.22 9.79 -13.66
N LEU A 155 13.58 10.26 -12.59
CA LEU A 155 12.63 9.48 -11.83
C LEU A 155 11.38 9.15 -12.66
N CYS A 156 10.82 10.13 -13.39
CA CYS A 156 9.69 9.93 -14.30
C CYS A 156 10.04 8.99 -15.46
N ALA A 157 11.23 9.14 -16.05
CA ALA A 157 11.70 8.25 -17.10
C ALA A 157 11.85 6.80 -16.60
N ASN A 158 12.34 6.65 -15.36
CA ASN A 158 12.49 5.33 -14.74
C ASN A 158 11.13 4.65 -14.50
N VAL A 159 10.13 5.33 -13.90
CA VAL A 159 8.82 4.73 -13.67
C VAL A 159 8.15 4.33 -15.00
N ALA A 160 8.24 5.18 -16.02
CA ALA A 160 7.69 4.88 -17.34
C ALA A 160 8.35 3.63 -17.95
N ALA A 161 9.67 3.55 -17.89
CA ALA A 161 10.42 2.39 -18.37
C ALA A 161 10.06 1.11 -17.62
N GLN A 162 9.92 1.17 -16.29
CA GLN A 162 9.54 0.00 -15.48
C GLN A 162 8.14 -0.48 -15.80
N ILE A 163 7.15 0.41 -15.93
CA ILE A 163 5.78 0.04 -16.31
C ILE A 163 5.79 -0.73 -17.65
N VAL A 164 6.49 -0.21 -18.64
CA VAL A 164 6.59 -0.86 -19.96
C VAL A 164 7.34 -2.19 -19.86
N ALA A 165 8.45 -2.25 -19.14
CA ALA A 165 9.21 -3.49 -18.96
C ALA A 165 8.40 -4.58 -18.28
N PHE A 166 7.60 -4.26 -17.26
CA PHE A 166 6.70 -5.19 -16.59
C PHE A 166 5.56 -5.66 -17.49
N ALA A 167 4.99 -4.75 -18.28
CA ALA A 167 3.87 -5.07 -19.16
C ALA A 167 4.30 -5.90 -20.38
N CYS A 168 5.35 -5.47 -21.08
CA CYS A 168 5.74 -6.02 -22.38
C CYS A 168 6.79 -7.14 -22.25
N GLY A 169 7.62 -7.10 -21.21
CA GLY A 169 8.76 -8.00 -21.10
C GLY A 169 9.83 -7.78 -22.17
N LYS A 170 10.67 -8.77 -22.36
CA LYS A 170 11.69 -8.83 -23.39
C LYS A 170 12.01 -10.28 -23.71
N ASP A 171 11.99 -10.65 -25.00
CA ASP A 171 12.46 -11.95 -25.44
C ASP A 171 14.00 -11.97 -25.57
N ASP A 172 14.62 -13.11 -25.27
CA ASP A 172 16.07 -13.29 -25.36
C ASP A 172 16.35 -14.80 -25.55
N GLU A 173 17.37 -15.15 -26.35
CA GLU A 173 17.79 -16.54 -26.52
C GLU A 173 18.32 -17.15 -25.23
N ASN A 174 18.89 -16.33 -24.36
CA ASN A 174 19.31 -16.73 -23.03
C ASN A 174 18.15 -16.56 -22.04
N ASN A 175 17.60 -17.66 -21.57
CA ASN A 175 16.48 -17.66 -20.62
C ASN A 175 16.74 -16.85 -19.35
N ASN A 176 17.98 -16.67 -18.91
CA ASN A 176 18.31 -15.80 -17.77
C ASN A 176 18.12 -14.31 -18.05
N LYS A 177 18.01 -13.93 -19.34
CA LYS A 177 17.81 -12.55 -19.80
C LYS A 177 16.42 -12.31 -20.37
N LYS A 178 15.57 -13.34 -20.38
CA LYS A 178 14.20 -13.27 -20.84
C LYS A 178 13.32 -12.70 -19.73
N PHE A 179 12.41 -11.80 -20.10
CA PHE A 179 11.40 -11.20 -19.24
C PHE A 179 10.03 -11.51 -19.84
N GLU A 180 9.22 -12.27 -19.15
CA GLU A 180 7.92 -12.72 -19.67
C GLU A 180 6.91 -11.58 -19.88
N GLY A 181 7.06 -10.46 -19.18
CA GLY A 181 6.04 -9.40 -19.18
C GLY A 181 4.74 -9.86 -18.52
N ASN A 182 3.61 -9.31 -18.99
CA ASN A 182 2.27 -9.61 -18.47
C ASN A 182 2.13 -9.43 -16.95
N ARG A 183 2.91 -8.51 -16.37
CA ARG A 183 2.81 -8.14 -14.97
C ARG A 183 1.81 -6.99 -14.84
N PRO A 184 0.61 -7.21 -14.27
CA PRO A 184 -0.41 -6.18 -14.20
C PRO A 184 0.06 -5.02 -13.33
N SER A 185 -0.24 -3.81 -13.76
CA SER A 185 0.10 -2.62 -13.00
C SER A 185 -0.95 -1.52 -13.14
N SER A 186 -1.05 -0.70 -12.11
CA SER A 186 -1.77 0.57 -12.11
C SER A 186 -0.83 1.69 -11.71
N ILE A 187 -1.17 2.94 -12.06
CA ILE A 187 -0.41 4.11 -11.64
C ILE A 187 -1.33 5.24 -11.20
N ILE A 188 -1.04 5.82 -10.04
CA ILE A 188 -1.61 7.08 -9.58
C ILE A 188 -0.60 8.18 -9.92
N ILE A 189 -1.02 9.18 -10.71
CA ILE A 189 -0.16 10.27 -11.13
C ILE A 189 -0.70 11.59 -10.58
N GLY A 190 0.14 12.32 -9.82
CA GLY A 190 -0.10 13.70 -9.41
C GLY A 190 0.79 14.68 -10.16
N GLU A 191 0.42 15.97 -10.15
CA GLU A 191 1.30 17.02 -10.67
C GLU A 191 2.51 17.21 -9.77
N GLN A 192 2.28 17.31 -8.47
CA GLN A 192 3.29 17.47 -7.43
C GLN A 192 2.77 16.89 -6.11
N LEU A 193 3.65 16.40 -5.25
CA LEU A 193 3.29 15.98 -3.89
C LEU A 193 3.09 17.20 -3.01
N THR A 194 1.86 17.71 -2.98
CA THR A 194 1.41 18.79 -2.11
C THR A 194 0.66 18.23 -0.89
N PRO A 195 0.32 19.05 0.12
CA PRO A 195 -0.55 18.61 1.21
C PRO A 195 -1.88 18.04 0.72
N GLU A 196 -2.51 18.67 -0.28
CA GLU A 196 -3.76 18.18 -0.87
C GLU A 196 -3.57 16.84 -1.57
N ALA A 197 -2.50 16.67 -2.36
CA ALA A 197 -2.18 15.41 -3.01
C ALA A 197 -1.97 14.29 -1.99
N MET A 198 -1.30 14.58 -0.88
CA MET A 198 -1.09 13.61 0.20
C MET A 198 -2.42 13.24 0.88
N GLY A 199 -3.29 14.21 1.15
CA GLY A 199 -4.62 13.97 1.70
C GLY A 199 -5.48 13.10 0.77
N ALA A 200 -5.48 13.42 -0.54
CA ALA A 200 -6.21 12.66 -1.54
C ALA A 200 -5.70 11.21 -1.66
N ILE A 201 -4.38 11.00 -1.67
CA ILE A 201 -3.79 9.65 -1.73
C ILE A 201 -4.19 8.81 -0.50
N LEU A 202 -4.10 9.37 0.70
CA LEU A 202 -4.49 8.65 1.91
C LEU A 202 -5.98 8.28 1.88
N SER A 203 -6.85 9.24 1.56
CA SER A 203 -8.29 9.00 1.46
C SER A 203 -8.64 8.00 0.35
N HIS A 204 -7.94 8.04 -0.80
CA HIS A 204 -8.12 7.05 -1.87
C HIS A 204 -7.93 5.61 -1.35
N PHE A 205 -6.83 5.35 -0.67
CA PHE A 205 -6.55 4.01 -0.14
C PHE A 205 -7.46 3.63 1.04
N GLU A 206 -7.83 4.57 1.90
CA GLU A 206 -8.81 4.34 2.97
C GLU A 206 -10.16 3.94 2.37
N ASN A 207 -10.65 4.65 1.35
CA ASN A 207 -11.87 4.32 0.64
C ASN A 207 -11.78 3.00 -0.14
N LYS A 208 -10.64 2.71 -0.82
CA LYS A 208 -10.37 1.43 -1.47
C LYS A 208 -10.51 0.27 -0.48
N ILE A 209 -9.84 0.36 0.66
CA ILE A 209 -9.86 -0.66 1.73
C ILE A 209 -11.27 -0.86 2.26
N MET A 210 -12.01 0.22 2.50
CA MET A 210 -13.41 0.18 2.93
C MET A 210 -14.28 -0.55 1.89
N PHE A 211 -14.17 -0.22 0.60
CA PHE A 211 -14.92 -0.88 -0.46
C PHE A 211 -14.57 -2.36 -0.57
N GLN A 212 -13.31 -2.73 -0.46
CA GLN A 212 -12.88 -4.13 -0.42
C GLN A 212 -13.48 -4.88 0.78
N GLY A 213 -13.52 -4.25 1.97
CA GLY A 213 -14.17 -4.79 3.15
C GLY A 213 -15.65 -5.08 2.93
N PHE A 214 -16.36 -4.20 2.23
CA PHE A 214 -17.76 -4.44 1.84
C PHE A 214 -17.89 -5.59 0.82
N LEU A 215 -17.02 -5.62 -0.18
CA LEU A 215 -17.04 -6.67 -1.21
C LEU A 215 -16.74 -8.05 -0.62
N TRP A 216 -15.82 -8.16 0.32
CA TRP A 216 -15.52 -9.40 1.05
C TRP A 216 -16.46 -9.66 2.22
N ASN A 217 -17.40 -8.75 2.51
CA ASN A 217 -18.32 -8.85 3.64
C ASN A 217 -17.63 -9.09 4.98
N VAL A 218 -16.47 -8.48 5.20
CA VAL A 218 -15.69 -8.59 6.44
C VAL A 218 -15.94 -7.40 7.36
N ASN A 219 -15.64 -7.54 8.64
CA ASN A 219 -15.60 -6.43 9.59
C ASN A 219 -14.20 -5.80 9.54
N SER A 220 -14.00 -4.86 8.61
CA SER A 220 -12.80 -4.02 8.59
C SER A 220 -12.72 -3.19 9.87
N PHE A 221 -11.55 -2.65 10.21
CA PHE A 221 -11.35 -1.71 11.32
C PHE A 221 -11.44 -2.30 12.73
N ASP A 222 -11.46 -3.62 12.90
CA ASP A 222 -11.19 -4.28 14.17
C ASP A 222 -9.78 -4.93 14.19
N GLN A 223 -9.24 -5.21 15.37
CA GLN A 223 -7.84 -5.62 15.58
C GLN A 223 -7.74 -6.84 16.52
N GLU A 224 -8.66 -7.78 16.45
CA GLU A 224 -8.66 -8.94 17.34
C GLU A 224 -7.36 -9.78 17.22
N GLY A 225 -6.75 -9.82 16.03
CA GLY A 225 -5.52 -10.57 15.78
C GLY A 225 -4.31 -10.18 16.64
N VAL A 226 -4.29 -8.98 17.22
CA VAL A 226 -3.20 -8.52 18.10
C VAL A 226 -3.49 -8.74 19.61
N GLN A 227 -4.71 -9.12 19.99
CA GLN A 227 -5.13 -9.19 21.39
C GLN A 227 -4.49 -10.40 22.10
N LEU A 228 -4.46 -11.56 21.45
CA LEU A 228 -3.90 -12.77 22.05
C LEU A 228 -2.44 -12.57 22.47
N GLY A 229 -1.60 -12.00 21.59
CA GLY A 229 -0.20 -11.72 21.92
C GLY A 229 -0.05 -10.77 23.11
N LYS A 230 -0.89 -9.74 23.22
CA LYS A 230 -0.87 -8.83 24.37
C LYS A 230 -1.25 -9.52 25.69
N VAL A 231 -2.23 -10.43 25.64
CA VAL A 231 -2.64 -11.21 26.83
C VAL A 231 -1.51 -12.15 27.26
N LEU A 232 -0.91 -12.87 26.32
CA LEU A 232 0.19 -13.79 26.61
C LEU A 232 1.44 -13.06 27.13
N ALA A 233 1.79 -11.91 26.54
CA ALA A 233 2.90 -11.09 27.03
C ALA A 233 2.69 -10.63 28.48
N LYS A 234 1.46 -10.23 28.86
CA LYS A 234 1.14 -9.89 30.25
C LYS A 234 1.32 -11.09 31.20
N LYS A 235 0.95 -12.31 30.78
CA LYS A 235 1.15 -13.52 31.57
C LYS A 235 2.64 -13.81 31.78
N VAL A 236 3.46 -13.66 30.76
CA VAL A 236 4.92 -13.80 30.86
C VAL A 236 5.48 -12.81 31.90
N LEU A 237 5.13 -11.54 31.79
CA LEU A 237 5.60 -10.52 32.73
C LEU A 237 5.09 -10.71 34.17
N ALA A 238 3.97 -11.41 34.35
CA ALA A 238 3.41 -11.75 35.65
C ALA A 238 3.95 -13.10 36.19
N HIS A 239 4.87 -13.76 35.48
CA HIS A 239 5.36 -15.13 35.79
C HIS A 239 4.22 -16.17 35.91
N ASP A 240 3.09 -15.92 35.24
CA ASP A 240 1.92 -16.82 35.15
C ASP A 240 1.95 -17.57 33.82
N THR A 241 2.97 -18.43 33.66
CA THR A 241 3.23 -19.16 32.40
C THR A 241 3.15 -20.64 32.61
N ASP A 242 2.56 -21.34 31.62
CA ASP A 242 2.46 -22.79 31.55
C ASP A 242 2.70 -23.30 30.12
N GLY A 243 2.87 -24.62 29.97
CA GLY A 243 3.04 -25.29 28.67
C GLY A 243 4.07 -24.61 27.76
N ALA A 244 3.73 -24.44 26.50
CA ALA A 244 4.62 -23.84 25.51
C ALA A 244 5.03 -22.40 25.85
N LEU A 245 4.14 -21.64 26.49
CA LEU A 245 4.48 -20.26 26.87
C LEU A 245 5.62 -20.24 27.89
N LYS A 246 5.63 -21.18 28.83
CA LYS A 246 6.72 -21.34 29.80
C LYS A 246 8.03 -21.75 29.12
N GLU A 247 7.99 -22.74 28.21
CA GLU A 247 9.18 -23.18 27.50
C GLU A 247 9.87 -22.05 26.75
N TYR A 248 9.10 -21.21 26.03
CA TYR A 248 9.66 -20.06 25.31
C TYR A 248 10.10 -18.91 26.21
N SER A 249 9.42 -18.66 27.34
CA SER A 249 9.88 -17.64 28.30
C SER A 249 11.19 -18.09 28.98
N ASP A 250 11.31 -19.35 29.35
CA ASP A 250 12.55 -19.92 29.91
C ASP A 250 13.71 -19.83 28.89
N LEU A 251 13.44 -20.13 27.59
CA LEU A 251 14.44 -20.01 26.51
C LEU A 251 14.96 -18.56 26.35
N LEU A 252 14.10 -17.58 26.58
CA LEU A 252 14.41 -16.14 26.48
C LEU A 252 14.92 -15.56 27.79
N ASN A 253 15.01 -16.36 28.87
CA ASN A 253 15.40 -15.95 30.21
C ASN A 253 14.52 -14.84 30.80
N ILE A 254 13.22 -14.94 30.62
CA ILE A 254 12.20 -14.00 31.14
C ILE A 254 11.09 -14.72 31.89
#